data_ff7ea0ce7413c7fb85d86fb8f474d752
#
_entry.id   ff7ea0ce7413c7fb85d86fb8f474d752
#
_cell.length_a   1.000
_cell.length_b   1.000
_cell.length_c   1.000
_cell.angle_alpha   90.00
_cell.angle_beta   90.00
_cell.angle_gamma   90.00
#
_symmetry.space_group_name_H-M   'P 1'
#
loop_
_entity.id
_entity.type
_entity.pdbx_description
1 polymer ?
#
loop_
_entity_poly.entity_id
_entity_poly.type
_entity_poly.pdbx_seq_one_letter_code
_entity_poly.pdbx_strand_id
1 'polypeptide(L)'
;LSDIHGSAIAAGQALAFFEKFNCDKIFLLGDTLYHGPRNPLPAGHGPMGVVDALASYKERIVAVRGNCDADVDLMMLDMPIEDEFAVVKDDRAGATPAETTLFLSHGHIFMPECFPADALHTLAPNDLELNGRSVDAYVYGHTHIWKCEKNFKGVLLVNPGSTSLPKGGNPPTFALYESATAASPAKFSIHRLDDGSELASAK
;
A
#
# COMPACT_ATOMS: atom_id res chain seq x y z
N LEU A 1 0.55 0.21 3.98
CA LEU A 1 -0.58 0.94 4.57
C LEU A 1 -1.28 1.78 3.52
N SER A 2 -2.59 1.98 3.62
CA SER A 2 -3.35 2.85 2.73
C SER A 2 -4.55 3.45 3.47
N ASP A 3 -5.04 4.58 2.93
CA ASP A 3 -6.33 5.14 3.31
C ASP A 3 -6.47 5.34 4.84
N ILE A 4 -5.49 6.02 5.45
CA ILE A 4 -5.42 6.36 6.88
C ILE A 4 -6.42 7.48 7.20
N HIS A 5 -6.61 8.43 6.26
CA HIS A 5 -7.57 9.51 6.34
C HIS A 5 -7.53 10.30 7.66
N GLY A 6 -6.34 10.52 8.19
CA GLY A 6 -6.13 11.32 9.39
C GLY A 6 -6.46 10.62 10.71
N SER A 7 -6.63 9.30 10.74
CA SER A 7 -6.83 8.55 11.98
C SER A 7 -5.50 8.31 12.70
N ALA A 8 -5.22 9.10 13.74
CA ALA A 8 -4.02 8.92 14.55
C ALA A 8 -4.02 7.57 15.29
N ILE A 9 -5.20 7.07 15.68
CA ILE A 9 -5.33 5.76 16.32
C ILE A 9 -4.93 4.66 15.35
N ALA A 10 -5.48 4.66 14.13
CA ALA A 10 -5.18 3.64 13.14
C ALA A 10 -3.70 3.68 12.70
N ALA A 11 -3.12 4.88 12.53
CA ALA A 11 -1.70 5.03 12.24
C ALA A 11 -0.84 4.43 13.36
N GLY A 12 -1.12 4.75 14.63
CA GLY A 12 -0.39 4.21 15.77
C GLY A 12 -0.49 2.68 15.89
N GLN A 13 -1.68 2.11 15.65
CA GLN A 13 -1.86 0.65 15.64
C GLN A 13 -1.07 -0.02 14.51
N ALA A 14 -1.10 0.54 13.30
CA ALA A 14 -0.34 0.01 12.17
C ALA A 14 1.17 0.06 12.41
N LEU A 15 1.68 1.16 12.98
CA LEU A 15 3.08 1.30 13.34
C LEU A 15 3.50 0.33 14.46
N ALA A 16 2.62 0.01 15.41
CA ALA A 16 2.89 -1.02 16.41
C ALA A 16 3.08 -2.41 15.77
N PHE A 17 2.33 -2.75 14.71
CA PHE A 17 2.56 -3.97 13.93
C PHE A 17 3.84 -3.90 13.10
N PHE A 18 4.16 -2.74 12.53
CA PHE A 18 5.44 -2.54 11.84
C PHE A 18 6.63 -2.91 12.73
N GLU A 19 6.64 -2.45 13.98
CA GLU A 19 7.67 -2.80 14.96
C GLU A 19 7.59 -4.28 15.36
N LYS A 20 6.39 -4.79 15.63
CA LYS A 20 6.17 -6.19 16.03
C LYS A 20 6.68 -7.18 14.99
N PHE A 21 6.48 -6.89 13.70
CA PHE A 21 6.96 -7.73 12.60
C PHE A 21 8.41 -7.41 12.19
N ASN A 22 9.04 -6.44 12.85
CA ASN A 22 10.41 -6.00 12.54
C ASN A 22 10.61 -5.66 11.05
N CYS A 23 9.67 -4.86 10.51
CA CYS A 23 9.71 -4.48 9.11
C CYS A 23 10.82 -3.45 8.84
N ASP A 24 11.47 -3.53 7.68
CA ASP A 24 12.51 -2.59 7.24
C ASP A 24 11.93 -1.32 6.59
N LYS A 25 10.82 -1.45 5.84
CA LYS A 25 10.20 -0.38 5.06
C LYS A 25 8.69 -0.32 5.27
N ILE A 26 8.13 0.87 5.14
CA ILE A 26 6.70 1.14 5.11
C ILE A 26 6.34 1.61 3.70
N PHE A 27 5.40 0.94 3.03
CA PHE A 27 4.76 1.44 1.81
C PHE A 27 3.48 2.18 2.20
N LEU A 28 3.46 3.50 1.97
CA LEU A 28 2.33 4.37 2.24
C LEU A 28 1.64 4.70 0.91
N LEU A 29 0.45 4.16 0.72
CA LEU A 29 -0.23 4.16 -0.58
C LEU A 29 -1.24 5.32 -0.74
N GLY A 30 -1.02 6.44 -0.05
CA GLY A 30 -1.82 7.65 -0.18
C GLY A 30 -3.06 7.72 0.71
N ASP A 31 -3.78 8.83 0.59
CA ASP A 31 -4.94 9.24 1.39
C ASP A 31 -4.60 9.24 2.89
N THR A 32 -3.54 9.98 3.22
CA THR A 32 -2.89 9.91 4.54
C THR A 32 -3.57 10.79 5.57
N LEU A 33 -3.80 12.07 5.30
CA LEU A 33 -4.27 13.04 6.30
C LEU A 33 -5.72 13.45 6.13
N TYR A 34 -6.17 13.75 4.92
CA TYR A 34 -7.51 14.23 4.67
C TYR A 34 -8.50 13.07 4.52
N HIS A 35 -9.62 13.15 5.23
CA HIS A 35 -10.64 12.10 5.21
C HIS A 35 -11.45 12.03 3.90
N GLY A 36 -11.36 13.08 3.05
CA GLY A 36 -12.14 13.19 1.81
C GLY A 36 -13.57 13.72 2.06
N PRO A 37 -14.18 14.39 1.06
CA PRO A 37 -15.45 15.09 1.24
C PRO A 37 -16.67 14.16 1.39
N ARG A 38 -16.53 12.88 1.03
CA ARG A 38 -17.62 11.90 1.02
C ARG A 38 -17.54 10.87 2.14
N ASN A 39 -16.44 10.84 2.86
CA ASN A 39 -16.25 9.88 3.96
C ASN A 39 -16.64 10.53 5.30
N PRO A 40 -17.11 9.74 6.27
CA PRO A 40 -17.22 10.22 7.65
C PRO A 40 -15.82 10.46 8.23
N LEU A 41 -15.74 11.22 9.31
CA LEU A 41 -14.51 11.30 10.08
C LEU A 41 -14.19 9.94 10.69
N PRO A 42 -12.99 9.39 10.51
CA PRO A 42 -12.61 8.14 11.13
C PRO A 42 -12.47 8.26 12.65
N ALA A 43 -12.54 7.14 13.35
CA ALA A 43 -12.23 7.10 14.77
C ALA A 43 -10.82 7.63 15.04
N GLY A 44 -10.68 8.49 16.04
CA GLY A 44 -9.39 9.11 16.37
C GLY A 44 -8.85 10.04 15.30
N HIS A 45 -9.75 10.70 14.53
CA HIS A 45 -9.34 11.70 13.55
C HIS A 45 -8.53 12.82 14.21
N GLY A 46 -7.30 12.99 13.79
CA GLY A 46 -6.33 13.95 14.26
C GLY A 46 -5.13 13.96 13.31
N PRO A 47 -5.22 14.67 12.15
CA PRO A 47 -4.18 14.62 11.12
C PRO A 47 -2.77 14.91 11.64
N MET A 48 -2.62 15.88 12.55
CA MET A 48 -1.32 16.15 13.17
C MET A 48 -0.77 14.97 13.99
N GLY A 49 -1.65 14.19 14.64
CA GLY A 49 -1.23 12.97 15.33
C GLY A 49 -0.73 11.88 14.36
N VAL A 50 -1.22 11.86 13.11
CA VAL A 50 -0.67 10.99 12.05
C VAL A 50 0.72 11.49 11.63
N VAL A 51 0.89 12.80 11.44
CA VAL A 51 2.19 13.42 11.12
C VAL A 51 3.22 13.07 12.20
N ASP A 52 2.87 13.28 13.48
CA ASP A 52 3.76 12.98 14.60
C ASP A 52 4.12 11.50 14.68
N ALA A 53 3.15 10.61 14.45
CA ALA A 53 3.36 9.18 14.48
C ALA A 53 4.31 8.72 13.35
N LEU A 54 4.19 9.27 12.14
CA LEU A 54 5.03 8.91 10.98
C LEU A 54 6.42 9.57 11.02
N ALA A 55 6.61 10.64 11.78
CA ALA A 55 7.83 11.43 11.78
C ALA A 55 9.11 10.62 12.04
N SER A 56 9.05 9.63 12.95
CA SER A 56 10.19 8.77 13.28
C SER A 56 10.53 7.73 12.21
N TYR A 57 9.66 7.58 11.21
CA TYR A 57 9.78 6.54 10.17
C TYR A 57 10.08 7.10 8.77
N LYS A 58 10.25 8.42 8.60
CA LYS A 58 10.39 9.10 7.31
C LYS A 58 11.39 8.42 6.39
N GLU A 59 12.58 8.09 6.88
CA GLU A 59 13.66 7.44 6.11
C GLU A 59 13.33 5.98 5.71
N ARG A 60 12.30 5.41 6.32
CA ARG A 60 11.85 4.03 6.08
C ARG A 60 10.56 3.98 5.25
N ILE A 61 9.97 5.14 4.92
CA ILE A 61 8.74 5.26 4.15
C ILE A 61 9.05 5.41 2.66
N VAL A 62 8.33 4.64 1.84
CA VAL A 62 8.15 4.87 0.41
C VAL A 62 6.68 5.22 0.22
N ALA A 63 6.41 6.44 -0.20
CA ALA A 63 5.05 6.96 -0.28
C ALA A 63 4.64 7.29 -1.71
N VAL A 64 3.37 7.12 -2.01
CA VAL A 64 2.72 7.58 -3.24
C VAL A 64 1.54 8.48 -2.90
N ARG A 65 1.22 9.42 -3.79
CA ARG A 65 0.15 10.38 -3.61
C ARG A 65 -1.23 9.76 -3.87
N GLY A 66 -2.15 9.93 -2.93
CA GLY A 66 -3.56 9.61 -3.09
C GLY A 66 -4.39 10.77 -3.64
N ASN A 67 -5.65 10.50 -3.95
CA ASN A 67 -6.57 11.53 -4.48
C ASN A 67 -7.03 12.54 -3.42
N CYS A 68 -6.89 12.22 -2.14
CA CYS A 68 -7.19 13.13 -1.05
C CYS A 68 -5.95 13.86 -0.50
N ASP A 69 -4.75 13.51 -0.93
CA ASP A 69 -3.52 14.15 -0.45
C ASP A 69 -3.32 15.50 -1.14
N ALA A 70 -3.63 16.58 -0.43
CA ALA A 70 -3.47 17.95 -0.90
C ALA A 70 -2.04 18.44 -0.73
N ASP A 71 -1.65 19.52 -1.44
CA ASP A 71 -0.31 20.09 -1.33
C ASP A 71 0.06 20.49 0.11
N VAL A 72 -0.93 20.94 0.89
CA VAL A 72 -0.73 21.25 2.30
C VAL A 72 -0.39 20.00 3.12
N ASP A 73 -0.96 18.85 2.79
CA ASP A 73 -0.68 17.58 3.48
C ASP A 73 0.75 17.14 3.22
N LEU A 74 1.25 17.31 1.99
CA LEU A 74 2.64 17.03 1.61
C LEU A 74 3.62 17.88 2.42
N MET A 75 3.31 19.18 2.60
CA MET A 75 4.13 20.08 3.40
C MET A 75 4.18 19.65 4.88
N MET A 76 3.08 19.13 5.42
CA MET A 76 2.99 18.72 6.81
C MET A 76 3.70 17.39 7.08
N LEU A 77 3.61 16.45 6.15
CA LEU A 77 4.26 15.14 6.28
C LEU A 77 5.78 15.21 6.13
N ASP A 78 6.29 16.24 5.44
CA ASP A 78 7.73 16.50 5.27
C ASP A 78 8.49 15.23 4.80
N MET A 79 7.92 14.55 3.82
CA MET A 79 8.50 13.37 3.14
C MET A 79 8.13 13.41 1.65
N PRO A 80 8.88 12.74 0.76
CA PRO A 80 8.58 12.73 -0.67
C PRO A 80 7.30 11.91 -0.95
N ILE A 81 6.17 12.60 -1.14
CA ILE A 81 4.85 12.05 -1.54
C ILE A 81 4.37 12.77 -2.81
N GLU A 82 5.24 13.04 -3.73
CA GLU A 82 4.89 13.82 -4.93
C GLU A 82 4.50 12.94 -6.11
N ASP A 83 4.95 11.68 -6.10
CA ASP A 83 4.74 10.75 -7.20
C ASP A 83 3.38 10.03 -7.11
N GLU A 84 2.71 9.89 -8.25
CA GLU A 84 1.46 9.12 -8.40
C GLU A 84 1.72 7.61 -8.31
N PHE A 85 2.96 7.20 -8.54
CA PHE A 85 3.42 5.83 -8.40
C PHE A 85 4.90 5.76 -7.99
N ALA A 86 5.28 4.64 -7.42
CA ALA A 86 6.66 4.28 -7.16
C ALA A 86 6.96 2.86 -7.63
N VAL A 87 8.20 2.62 -8.03
CA VAL A 87 8.69 1.28 -8.37
C VAL A 87 9.73 0.88 -7.36
N VAL A 88 9.44 -0.17 -6.64
CA VAL A 88 10.37 -0.74 -5.65
C VAL A 88 10.95 -2.02 -6.20
N LYS A 89 12.26 -2.10 -6.22
CA LYS A 89 13.01 -3.31 -6.51
C LYS A 89 13.51 -3.90 -5.19
N ASP A 90 13.09 -5.12 -4.94
CA ASP A 90 13.57 -5.90 -3.81
C ASP A 90 14.54 -6.96 -4.35
N ASP A 91 15.82 -6.60 -4.32
CA ASP A 91 16.93 -7.47 -4.73
C ASP A 91 17.66 -7.99 -3.49
N ARG A 92 17.42 -9.25 -3.16
CA ARG A 92 18.08 -9.89 -2.04
C ARG A 92 19.05 -10.97 -2.53
N ALA A 93 20.31 -10.82 -2.16
CA ALA A 93 21.35 -11.75 -2.52
C ALA A 93 20.98 -13.19 -2.08
N GLY A 94 20.96 -14.12 -3.03
CA GLY A 94 20.63 -15.52 -2.79
C GLY A 94 19.13 -15.85 -2.80
N ALA A 95 18.24 -14.87 -3.03
CA ALA A 95 16.82 -15.13 -3.20
C ALA A 95 16.50 -15.75 -4.58
N THR A 96 15.33 -16.40 -4.68
CA THR A 96 14.79 -16.92 -5.94
C THR A 96 13.30 -16.57 -6.06
N PRO A 97 12.90 -15.65 -6.98
CA PRO A 97 13.78 -14.90 -7.90
C PRO A 97 14.73 -13.94 -7.17
N ALA A 98 15.85 -13.60 -7.80
CA ALA A 98 16.84 -12.71 -7.22
C ALA A 98 16.37 -11.26 -7.07
N GLU A 99 15.38 -10.85 -7.83
CA GLU A 99 14.75 -9.53 -7.80
C GLU A 99 13.23 -9.68 -7.87
N THR A 100 12.51 -8.95 -7.03
CA THR A 100 11.05 -8.80 -7.10
C THR A 100 10.73 -7.33 -7.36
N THR A 101 9.98 -7.03 -8.40
CA THR A 101 9.60 -5.67 -8.78
C THR A 101 8.18 -5.38 -8.34
N LEU A 102 8.00 -4.39 -7.46
CA LEU A 102 6.71 -3.94 -6.97
C LEU A 102 6.35 -2.59 -7.61
N PHE A 103 5.15 -2.49 -8.15
CA PHE A 103 4.57 -1.22 -8.58
C PHE A 103 3.59 -0.75 -7.50
N LEU A 104 3.87 0.39 -6.91
CA LEU A 104 3.06 1.02 -5.87
C LEU A 104 2.28 2.17 -6.48
N SER A 105 0.97 2.25 -6.25
CA SER A 105 0.16 3.43 -6.56
C SER A 105 -0.98 3.57 -5.56
N HIS A 106 -1.66 4.73 -5.55
CA HIS A 106 -2.88 4.82 -4.75
C HIS A 106 -4.05 4.05 -5.40
N GLY A 107 -4.09 3.96 -6.72
CA GLY A 107 -5.13 3.24 -7.46
C GLY A 107 -6.18 4.14 -8.12
N HIS A 108 -6.26 5.43 -7.80
CA HIS A 108 -7.25 6.34 -8.41
C HIS A 108 -6.93 6.68 -9.87
N ILE A 109 -5.68 6.56 -10.31
CA ILE A 109 -5.23 6.73 -11.69
C ILE A 109 -4.93 5.36 -12.31
N PHE A 110 -4.21 4.53 -11.58
CA PHE A 110 -3.78 3.20 -12.01
C PHE A 110 -4.50 2.13 -11.17
N MET A 111 -5.73 1.78 -11.56
CA MET A 111 -6.52 0.75 -10.86
C MET A 111 -6.77 -0.44 -11.80
N PRO A 112 -6.25 -1.63 -11.48
CA PRO A 112 -6.36 -2.80 -12.36
C PRO A 112 -7.80 -3.19 -12.72
N GLU A 113 -8.76 -3.00 -11.80
CA GLU A 113 -10.16 -3.40 -11.99
C GLU A 113 -11.01 -2.42 -12.80
N CYS A 114 -10.55 -1.18 -12.96
CA CYS A 114 -11.32 -0.13 -13.63
C CYS A 114 -11.03 -0.01 -15.12
N PHE A 115 -10.06 -0.75 -15.63
CA PHE A 115 -9.76 -0.72 -17.06
C PHE A 115 -10.64 -1.74 -17.80
N PRO A 116 -11.42 -1.32 -18.82
CA PRO A 116 -12.03 -2.26 -19.75
C PRO A 116 -10.97 -3.18 -20.32
N ALA A 117 -11.31 -4.43 -20.57
CA ALA A 117 -10.36 -5.44 -21.06
C ALA A 117 -9.62 -5.03 -22.36
N ASP A 118 -10.21 -4.12 -23.12
CA ASP A 118 -9.67 -3.53 -24.34
C ASP A 118 -8.84 -2.26 -24.11
N ALA A 119 -9.02 -1.56 -23.00
CA ALA A 119 -8.17 -0.42 -22.58
C ALA A 119 -6.91 -0.84 -21.79
N LEU A 120 -6.83 -2.08 -21.41
CA LEU A 120 -5.69 -2.70 -20.69
C LEU A 120 -4.35 -2.64 -21.46
N HIS A 121 -4.37 -2.25 -22.74
CA HIS A 121 -3.17 -2.16 -23.57
C HIS A 121 -2.28 -0.95 -23.26
N THR A 122 -2.76 0.05 -22.51
CA THR A 122 -2.01 1.27 -22.27
C THR A 122 -1.47 1.44 -20.85
N LEU A 123 -2.01 0.75 -19.84
CA LEU A 123 -1.61 0.93 -18.44
C LEU A 123 -1.86 -0.33 -17.56
N ALA A 124 -1.98 -1.52 -18.16
CA ALA A 124 -2.03 -2.73 -17.35
C ALA A 124 -0.69 -2.95 -16.64
N PRO A 125 -0.68 -3.44 -15.40
CA PRO A 125 0.55 -3.74 -14.67
C PRO A 125 1.54 -4.62 -15.46
N ASN A 126 1.02 -5.42 -16.39
CA ASN A 126 1.83 -6.27 -17.26
C ASN A 126 2.42 -5.56 -18.48
N ASP A 127 1.92 -4.36 -18.83
CA ASP A 127 2.40 -3.56 -19.97
C ASP A 127 3.27 -2.38 -19.47
N LEU A 128 3.39 -2.18 -18.17
CA LEU A 128 4.40 -1.32 -17.57
C LEU A 128 5.75 -2.03 -17.63
N GLU A 129 6.27 -2.15 -18.85
CA GLU A 129 7.67 -2.50 -19.07
C GLU A 129 8.55 -1.36 -18.57
N LEU A 130 8.81 -1.36 -17.28
CA LEU A 130 9.79 -0.48 -16.69
C LEU A 130 11.18 -0.95 -17.13
N ASN A 131 11.69 -0.36 -18.22
CA ASN A 131 12.95 -0.74 -18.86
C ASN A 131 12.99 -2.20 -19.36
N GLY A 132 11.89 -2.72 -19.90
CA GLY A 132 11.81 -4.08 -20.44
C GLY A 132 11.62 -5.18 -19.40
N ARG A 133 11.22 -4.85 -18.15
CA ARG A 133 10.93 -5.84 -17.09
C ARG A 133 9.46 -5.77 -16.68
N SER A 134 8.85 -6.94 -16.55
CA SER A 134 7.50 -7.08 -16.01
C SER A 134 7.49 -6.79 -14.50
N VAL A 135 6.35 -6.31 -14.01
CA VAL A 135 6.07 -6.12 -12.59
C VAL A 135 5.57 -7.42 -11.98
N ASP A 136 6.12 -7.81 -10.83
CA ASP A 136 5.71 -9.03 -10.11
C ASP A 136 4.48 -8.81 -9.25
N ALA A 137 4.35 -7.61 -8.67
CA ALA A 137 3.21 -7.24 -7.86
C ALA A 137 2.76 -5.79 -8.12
N TYR A 138 1.45 -5.60 -8.17
CA TYR A 138 0.77 -4.31 -8.21
C TYR A 138 0.10 -4.08 -6.87
N VAL A 139 0.58 -3.06 -6.13
CA VAL A 139 0.12 -2.74 -4.78
C VAL A 139 -0.58 -1.39 -4.79
N TYR A 140 -1.86 -1.35 -4.41
CA TYR A 140 -2.70 -0.15 -4.55
C TYR A 140 -3.73 -0.03 -3.42
N GLY A 141 -4.28 1.16 -3.19
CA GLY A 141 -5.29 1.48 -2.18
C GLY A 141 -6.63 1.89 -2.76
N HIS A 142 -7.13 3.06 -2.35
CA HIS A 142 -8.28 3.80 -2.87
C HIS A 142 -9.65 3.15 -2.68
N THR A 143 -9.78 1.84 -2.89
CA THR A 143 -11.08 1.15 -2.82
C THR A 143 -11.57 0.96 -1.39
N HIS A 144 -10.67 0.99 -0.41
CA HIS A 144 -10.86 0.61 0.99
C HIS A 144 -11.32 -0.86 1.18
N ILE A 145 -11.15 -1.68 0.16
CA ILE A 145 -11.48 -3.11 0.15
C ILE A 145 -10.18 -3.86 -0.08
N TRP A 146 -9.80 -4.71 0.87
CA TRP A 146 -8.57 -5.48 0.72
C TRP A 146 -8.66 -6.51 -0.39
N LYS A 147 -7.52 -6.78 -1.02
CA LYS A 147 -7.33 -7.79 -2.07
C LYS A 147 -5.93 -8.41 -1.95
N CYS A 148 -5.83 -9.69 -2.19
CA CYS A 148 -4.54 -10.38 -2.27
C CYS A 148 -4.71 -11.62 -3.16
N GLU A 149 -4.49 -11.47 -4.46
CA GLU A 149 -4.70 -12.53 -5.44
C GLU A 149 -3.78 -12.38 -6.64
N LYS A 150 -3.59 -13.44 -7.42
CA LYS A 150 -2.94 -13.37 -8.73
C LYS A 150 -3.96 -13.13 -9.83
N ASN A 151 -3.61 -12.23 -10.75
CA ASN A 151 -4.37 -12.11 -11.99
C ASN A 151 -4.06 -13.28 -12.95
N PHE A 152 -4.75 -13.33 -14.10
CA PHE A 152 -4.59 -14.39 -15.10
C PHE A 152 -3.21 -14.44 -15.78
N LYS A 153 -2.37 -13.41 -15.61
CA LYS A 153 -0.98 -13.35 -16.08
C LYS A 153 0.04 -13.69 -14.98
N GLY A 154 -0.42 -14.00 -13.79
CA GLY A 154 0.43 -14.37 -12.66
C GLY A 154 0.96 -13.21 -11.82
N VAL A 155 0.61 -11.95 -12.14
CA VAL A 155 0.97 -10.78 -11.35
C VAL A 155 0.13 -10.71 -10.08
N LEU A 156 0.75 -10.44 -8.94
CA LEU A 156 0.07 -10.25 -7.68
C LEU A 156 -0.67 -8.91 -7.66
N LEU A 157 -1.96 -8.94 -7.37
CA LEU A 157 -2.80 -7.77 -7.12
C LEU A 157 -3.02 -7.67 -5.62
N VAL A 158 -2.50 -6.61 -5.01
CA VAL A 158 -2.52 -6.44 -3.56
C VAL A 158 -3.11 -5.08 -3.21
N ASN A 159 -4.19 -5.09 -2.44
CA ASN A 159 -4.75 -3.90 -1.82
C ASN A 159 -4.80 -4.14 -0.31
N PRO A 160 -4.13 -3.33 0.51
CA PRO A 160 -4.14 -3.50 1.96
C PRO A 160 -5.51 -3.22 2.59
N GLY A 161 -6.48 -2.69 1.83
CA GLY A 161 -7.70 -2.12 2.37
C GLY A 161 -7.46 -0.75 3.01
N SER A 162 -8.34 -0.31 3.88
CA SER A 162 -8.15 0.90 4.68
C SER A 162 -7.87 0.56 6.13
N THR A 163 -6.93 1.29 6.71
CA THR A 163 -6.63 1.18 8.15
C THR A 163 -7.68 1.83 9.04
N SER A 164 -8.50 2.76 8.50
CA SER A 164 -9.43 3.56 9.30
C SER A 164 -10.88 3.56 8.81
N LEU A 165 -11.09 3.47 7.50
CA LEU A 165 -12.40 3.58 6.83
C LEU A 165 -12.66 2.41 5.89
N PRO A 166 -12.64 1.15 6.37
CA PRO A 166 -12.86 -0.02 5.52
C PRO A 166 -14.27 -0.01 4.90
N LYS A 167 -14.39 -0.56 3.70
CA LYS A 167 -15.65 -0.69 2.96
C LYS A 167 -16.00 -2.15 2.71
N GLY A 168 -17.21 -2.40 2.21
CA GLY A 168 -17.68 -3.75 1.88
C GLY A 168 -17.88 -4.69 3.08
N GLY A 169 -18.04 -4.13 4.29
CA GLY A 169 -18.18 -4.94 5.51
C GLY A 169 -16.84 -5.50 6.03
N ASN A 170 -15.72 -5.08 5.46
CA ASN A 170 -14.38 -5.49 5.89
C ASN A 170 -13.98 -4.84 7.23
N PRO A 171 -13.13 -5.49 8.03
CA PRO A 171 -12.45 -4.83 9.14
C PRO A 171 -11.37 -3.87 8.64
N PRO A 172 -10.84 -2.98 9.49
CA PRO A 172 -9.59 -2.27 9.24
C PRO A 172 -8.44 -3.25 9.02
N THR A 173 -7.61 -3.01 7.99
CA THR A 173 -6.56 -3.93 7.56
C THR A 173 -5.28 -3.23 7.19
N PHE A 174 -4.20 -4.00 7.13
CA PHE A 174 -2.92 -3.65 6.51
C PHE A 174 -2.36 -4.86 5.75
N ALA A 175 -1.39 -4.64 4.88
CA ALA A 175 -0.66 -5.70 4.22
C ALA A 175 0.77 -5.81 4.77
N LEU A 176 1.29 -7.04 4.83
CA LEU A 176 2.68 -7.34 5.07
C LEU A 176 3.29 -7.92 3.79
N TYR A 177 4.47 -7.42 3.42
CA TYR A 177 5.30 -7.97 2.37
C TYR A 177 6.52 -8.64 2.98
N GLU A 178 6.72 -9.90 2.65
CA GLU A 178 7.91 -10.68 3.02
C GLU A 178 8.73 -10.93 1.76
N SER A 179 9.96 -10.46 1.75
CA SER A 179 10.88 -10.60 0.61
C SER A 179 11.17 -12.07 0.32
N ALA A 180 11.48 -12.36 -0.93
CA ALA A 180 11.95 -13.68 -1.34
C ALA A 180 13.25 -14.07 -0.59
N THR A 181 13.41 -15.36 -0.37
CA THR A 181 14.63 -15.97 0.18
C THR A 181 15.11 -17.09 -0.73
N ALA A 182 16.24 -17.71 -0.42
CA ALA A 182 16.69 -18.91 -1.13
C ALA A 182 15.69 -20.09 -1.01
N ALA A 183 14.86 -20.10 0.05
CA ALA A 183 13.94 -21.21 0.35
C ALA A 183 12.47 -20.89 0.04
N SER A 184 12.10 -19.63 -0.18
CA SER A 184 10.71 -19.23 -0.37
C SER A 184 10.58 -18.02 -1.33
N PRO A 185 9.55 -18.01 -2.20
CA PRO A 185 9.22 -16.82 -2.98
C PRO A 185 8.74 -15.68 -2.09
N ALA A 186 8.73 -14.47 -2.63
CA ALA A 186 8.11 -13.33 -1.97
C ALA A 186 6.63 -13.61 -1.66
N LYS A 187 6.15 -13.07 -0.54
CA LYS A 187 4.78 -13.27 -0.05
C LYS A 187 4.15 -11.94 0.33
N PHE A 188 2.90 -11.75 -0.06
CA PHE A 188 2.02 -10.75 0.55
C PHE A 188 0.99 -11.43 1.43
N SER A 189 0.65 -10.78 2.55
CA SER A 189 -0.44 -11.20 3.43
C SER A 189 -1.23 -9.99 3.91
N ILE A 190 -2.53 -10.16 4.06
CA ILE A 190 -3.47 -9.15 4.58
C ILE A 190 -3.78 -9.50 6.03
N HIS A 191 -3.67 -8.52 6.89
CA HIS A 191 -3.87 -8.68 8.33
C HIS A 191 -4.92 -7.71 8.85
N ARG A 192 -5.66 -8.15 9.86
CA ARG A 192 -6.55 -7.28 10.63
C ARG A 192 -5.73 -6.30 11.46
N LEU A 193 -6.21 -5.06 11.57
CA LEU A 193 -5.52 -4.02 12.34
C LEU A 193 -5.76 -4.16 13.86
N ASP A 194 -6.82 -4.82 14.29
CA ASP A 194 -7.18 -4.97 15.71
C ASP A 194 -6.33 -6.01 16.46
N ASP A 195 -6.05 -7.16 15.83
CA ASP A 195 -5.34 -8.28 16.47
C ASP A 195 -4.13 -8.81 15.70
N GLY A 196 -3.96 -8.36 14.44
CA GLY A 196 -2.89 -8.79 13.55
C GLY A 196 -3.10 -10.17 12.92
N SER A 197 -4.28 -10.77 13.02
CA SER A 197 -4.58 -12.06 12.39
C SER A 197 -4.54 -11.96 10.87
N GLU A 198 -3.98 -12.98 10.21
CA GLU A 198 -3.93 -13.08 8.76
C GLU A 198 -5.31 -13.43 8.19
N LEU A 199 -5.79 -12.67 7.20
CA LEU A 199 -7.04 -12.91 6.49
C LEU A 199 -6.83 -13.63 5.16
N ALA A 200 -5.75 -13.30 4.46
CA ALA A 200 -5.41 -13.85 3.15
C ALA A 200 -3.92 -13.72 2.89
N SER A 201 -3.39 -14.57 2.02
CA SER A 201 -2.02 -14.41 1.51
C SER A 201 -1.85 -14.99 0.10
N ALA A 202 -0.85 -14.45 -0.64
CA ALA A 202 -0.46 -14.89 -1.96
C ALA A 202 1.06 -14.80 -2.17
N LYS A 203 1.60 -15.66 -3.06
CA LYS A 203 3.04 -15.79 -3.37
C LYS A 203 3.29 -15.71 -4.85
#